data_7ee0dd2107d55575923718229cb29919
#
_entry.id   7ee0dd2107d55575923718229cb29919
#
_cell.length_a   1.000
_cell.length_b   1.000
_cell.length_c   1.000
_cell.angle_alpha   90.00
_cell.angle_beta   90.00
_cell.angle_gamma   90.00
#
_symmetry.space_group_name_H-M   'P 1'
#
loop_
_entity.id
_entity.type
_entity.pdbx_description
1 polymer ?
#
loop_
_entity_poly.entity_id
_entity_poly.type
_entity_poly.pdbx_seq_one_letter_code
_entity_poly.pdbx_strand_id
1 'polypeptide(L)'
;MSEIKNQDLPLLKVKDLHVYYGAIHAVKGISLEVHEGEIVTLIGANGAGKSTTLNTIAGLLKPRQGSIVLGGVPVDGTSASKMVFKGLSLCPEGRRIFQHMTVRENLEMGAYSRPNDEIEASLEDVFRRFPRLKEREKQIGGTLSGGEQQMLAMARALMSKPKLMMLDEPSMGLAPILVDQIFDIIQELHESGVTILLVEQNAQMALSVADRAYVLETGRIAMSGDASELLQNDDVQKAYLGN
;
A
#
# COMPACT_ATOMS: atom_id res chain seq x y z
N MET A 1 23.23 29.01 -10.77
CA MET A 1 22.08 28.10 -10.91
C MET A 1 22.27 27.05 -9.83
N SER A 2 21.53 27.19 -8.72
CA SER A 2 21.61 26.26 -7.58
C SER A 2 21.02 24.92 -8.01
N GLU A 3 21.79 23.84 -7.88
CA GLU A 3 21.29 22.48 -7.94
C GLU A 3 20.18 22.34 -6.89
N ILE A 4 18.93 22.29 -7.36
CA ILE A 4 17.81 21.84 -6.54
C ILE A 4 18.13 20.38 -6.23
N LYS A 5 18.50 20.10 -4.98
CA LYS A 5 18.73 18.74 -4.50
C LYS A 5 17.45 17.96 -4.80
N ASN A 6 17.59 16.85 -5.49
CA ASN A 6 16.52 15.92 -5.90
C ASN A 6 15.72 15.31 -4.71
N GLN A 7 16.00 15.77 -3.49
CA GLN A 7 15.41 15.31 -2.22
C GLN A 7 14.04 15.96 -1.89
N ASP A 8 13.61 17.01 -2.64
CA ASP A 8 12.36 17.72 -2.36
C ASP A 8 11.15 17.25 -3.20
N LEU A 9 11.36 16.37 -4.19
CA LEU A 9 10.27 15.92 -5.06
C LEU A 9 9.63 14.66 -4.51
N PRO A 10 8.28 14.60 -4.41
CA PRO A 10 7.59 13.41 -3.95
C PRO A 10 7.79 12.25 -4.93
N LEU A 11 7.95 11.03 -4.40
CA LEU A 11 7.98 9.78 -5.19
C LEU A 11 6.64 9.56 -5.88
N LEU A 12 5.52 9.78 -5.18
CA LEU A 12 4.17 9.78 -5.73
C LEU A 12 3.54 11.15 -5.52
N LYS A 13 3.00 11.72 -6.59
CA LYS A 13 2.18 12.92 -6.55
C LYS A 13 0.87 12.68 -7.27
N VAL A 14 -0.22 12.82 -6.54
CA VAL A 14 -1.60 12.79 -7.05
C VAL A 14 -2.16 14.21 -6.96
N LYS A 15 -2.75 14.72 -8.04
CA LYS A 15 -3.30 16.08 -8.07
C LYS A 15 -4.69 16.05 -8.66
N ASP A 16 -5.65 16.61 -7.90
CA ASP A 16 -7.05 16.86 -8.29
C ASP A 16 -7.70 15.60 -8.91
N LEU A 17 -7.57 14.44 -8.24
CA LEU A 17 -8.01 13.16 -8.76
C LEU A 17 -9.52 13.01 -8.63
N HIS A 18 -10.22 12.78 -9.76
CA HIS A 18 -11.64 12.50 -9.82
C HIS A 18 -11.91 11.12 -10.42
N VAL A 19 -12.62 10.27 -9.68
CA VAL A 19 -12.95 8.91 -10.10
C VAL A 19 -14.44 8.65 -9.98
N TYR A 20 -15.01 7.98 -10.98
CA TYR A 20 -16.42 7.68 -11.08
C TYR A 20 -16.68 6.20 -11.34
N TYR A 21 -17.73 5.67 -10.73
CA TYR A 21 -18.36 4.40 -11.09
C TYR A 21 -19.74 4.70 -11.72
N GLY A 22 -19.80 4.75 -13.06
CA GLY A 22 -20.97 5.23 -13.76
C GLY A 22 -21.33 6.67 -13.37
N ALA A 23 -22.47 6.86 -12.72
CA ALA A 23 -22.91 8.17 -12.21
C ALA A 23 -22.38 8.51 -10.81
N ILE A 24 -21.80 7.56 -10.09
CA ILE A 24 -21.34 7.75 -8.72
C ILE A 24 -19.95 8.38 -8.73
N HIS A 25 -19.82 9.60 -8.17
CA HIS A 25 -18.57 10.31 -7.99
C HIS A 25 -17.89 9.82 -6.70
N ALA A 26 -17.04 8.82 -6.82
CA ALA A 26 -16.42 8.13 -5.68
C ALA A 26 -15.23 8.90 -5.08
N VAL A 27 -14.39 9.51 -5.92
CA VAL A 27 -13.25 10.36 -5.50
C VAL A 27 -13.42 11.72 -6.14
N LYS A 28 -13.36 12.80 -5.33
CA LYS A 28 -13.89 14.13 -5.67
C LYS A 28 -12.81 15.22 -5.57
N GLY A 29 -11.73 15.07 -6.35
CA GLY A 29 -10.65 16.06 -6.42
C GLY A 29 -9.66 15.95 -5.27
N ILE A 30 -9.18 14.73 -4.97
CA ILE A 30 -8.16 14.53 -3.95
C ILE A 30 -6.76 14.85 -4.49
N SER A 31 -5.91 15.38 -3.61
CA SER A 31 -4.49 15.58 -3.88
C SER A 31 -3.69 15.03 -2.71
N LEU A 32 -2.68 14.21 -2.98
CA LEU A 32 -1.78 13.65 -1.97
C LEU A 32 -0.38 13.47 -2.53
N GLU A 33 0.59 13.41 -1.64
CA GLU A 33 2.00 13.22 -1.97
C GLU A 33 2.59 12.16 -1.01
N VAL A 34 3.50 11.34 -1.54
CA VAL A 34 4.30 10.38 -0.78
C VAL A 34 5.75 10.61 -1.15
N HIS A 35 6.61 10.89 -0.17
CA HIS A 35 8.06 11.06 -0.38
C HIS A 35 8.77 9.72 -0.25
N GLU A 36 9.99 9.64 -0.78
CA GLU A 36 10.80 8.42 -0.70
C GLU A 36 11.18 8.12 0.75
N GLY A 37 10.98 6.88 1.18
CA GLY A 37 11.34 6.42 2.53
C GLY A 37 10.32 6.78 3.61
N GLU A 38 9.10 7.25 3.31
CA GLU A 38 8.07 7.50 4.33
C GLU A 38 6.93 6.47 4.29
N ILE A 39 6.23 6.32 5.42
CA ILE A 39 4.90 5.71 5.48
C ILE A 39 3.86 6.83 5.47
N VAL A 40 3.05 6.87 4.41
CA VAL A 40 1.86 7.72 4.36
C VAL A 40 0.63 6.86 4.53
N THR A 41 -0.29 7.24 5.42
CA THR A 41 -1.56 6.53 5.55
C THR A 41 -2.75 7.34 5.05
N LEU A 42 -3.71 6.64 4.44
CA LEU A 42 -5.00 7.16 4.03
C LEU A 42 -6.07 6.49 4.87
N ILE A 43 -6.60 7.19 5.86
CA ILE A 43 -7.62 6.70 6.79
C ILE A 43 -9.01 7.25 6.43
N GLY A 44 -10.05 6.57 6.87
CA GLY A 44 -11.44 6.99 6.65
C GLY A 44 -12.41 5.82 6.73
N ALA A 45 -13.69 6.13 6.84
CA ALA A 45 -14.76 5.14 6.91
C ALA A 45 -14.88 4.29 5.64
N ASN A 46 -15.61 3.16 5.74
CA ASN A 46 -15.94 2.35 4.57
C ASN A 46 -16.74 3.19 3.55
N GLY A 47 -16.36 3.06 2.27
CA GLY A 47 -16.96 3.87 1.21
C GLY A 47 -16.42 5.30 1.08
N ALA A 48 -15.44 5.72 1.89
CA ALA A 48 -14.83 7.04 1.79
C ALA A 48 -14.04 7.26 0.49
N GLY A 49 -13.68 6.18 -0.25
CA GLY A 49 -12.93 6.25 -1.50
C GLY A 49 -11.47 5.77 -1.41
N LYS A 50 -11.05 5.20 -0.27
CA LYS A 50 -9.67 4.74 -0.02
C LYS A 50 -9.17 3.74 -1.06
N SER A 51 -9.79 2.57 -1.17
CA SER A 51 -9.41 1.53 -2.15
C SER A 51 -9.60 2.00 -3.59
N THR A 52 -10.60 2.87 -3.86
CA THR A 52 -10.78 3.50 -5.17
C THR A 52 -9.56 4.33 -5.55
N THR A 53 -9.02 5.08 -4.59
CA THR A 53 -7.81 5.89 -4.79
C THR A 53 -6.61 4.99 -5.10
N LEU A 54 -6.36 3.95 -4.29
CA LEU A 54 -5.26 3.00 -4.53
C LEU A 54 -5.38 2.31 -5.89
N ASN A 55 -6.57 1.81 -6.22
CA ASN A 55 -6.83 1.13 -7.50
C ASN A 55 -6.62 2.06 -8.70
N THR A 56 -6.90 3.35 -8.54
CA THR A 56 -6.66 4.35 -9.59
C THR A 56 -5.16 4.62 -9.74
N ILE A 57 -4.44 4.79 -8.63
CA ILE A 57 -2.97 4.96 -8.63
C ILE A 57 -2.29 3.72 -9.24
N ALA A 58 -2.78 2.51 -8.91
CA ALA A 58 -2.27 1.26 -9.46
C ALA A 58 -2.58 1.05 -10.96
N GLY A 59 -3.42 1.89 -11.57
CA GLY A 59 -3.80 1.75 -12.98
C GLY A 59 -4.87 0.68 -13.25
N LEU A 60 -5.57 0.22 -12.20
CA LEU A 60 -6.74 -0.67 -12.29
C LEU A 60 -8.01 0.09 -12.65
N LEU A 61 -8.09 1.36 -12.26
CA LEU A 61 -9.16 2.28 -12.60
C LEU A 61 -8.58 3.49 -13.35
N LYS A 62 -9.36 4.05 -14.27
CA LYS A 62 -8.96 5.28 -14.97
C LYS A 62 -9.59 6.49 -14.28
N PRO A 63 -8.81 7.51 -13.93
CA PRO A 63 -9.36 8.76 -13.46
C PRO A 63 -10.12 9.47 -14.59
N ARG A 64 -11.15 10.21 -14.23
CA ARG A 64 -11.86 11.07 -15.17
C ARG A 64 -11.17 12.43 -15.33
N GLN A 65 -10.54 12.90 -14.25
CA GLN A 65 -9.76 14.13 -14.18
C GLN A 65 -8.64 13.96 -13.15
N GLY A 66 -7.67 14.84 -13.20
CA GLY A 66 -6.50 14.86 -12.33
C GLY A 66 -5.29 14.24 -12.99
N SER A 67 -4.19 14.21 -12.25
CA SER A 67 -2.91 13.65 -12.72
C SER A 67 -2.24 12.82 -11.63
N ILE A 68 -1.47 11.81 -12.06
CA ILE A 68 -0.67 10.96 -11.20
C ILE A 68 0.76 10.94 -11.74
N VAL A 69 1.72 11.29 -10.90
CA VAL A 69 3.15 11.30 -11.23
C VAL A 69 3.86 10.34 -10.29
N LEU A 70 4.65 9.43 -10.82
CA LEU A 70 5.46 8.47 -10.05
C LEU A 70 6.94 8.64 -10.45
N GLY A 71 7.80 8.94 -9.46
CA GLY A 71 9.22 9.19 -9.72
C GLY A 71 9.49 10.30 -10.74
N GLY A 72 8.68 11.36 -10.72
CA GLY A 72 8.78 12.48 -11.67
C GLY A 72 8.17 12.20 -13.05
N VAL A 73 7.63 10.99 -13.31
CA VAL A 73 7.08 10.61 -14.61
C VAL A 73 5.55 10.52 -14.52
N PRO A 74 4.79 11.19 -15.41
CA PRO A 74 3.35 11.02 -15.52
C PRO A 74 2.99 9.56 -15.82
N VAL A 75 2.01 9.03 -15.08
CA VAL A 75 1.56 7.63 -15.21
C VAL A 75 0.06 7.51 -15.47
N ASP A 76 -0.61 8.62 -15.75
CA ASP A 76 -2.03 8.66 -16.06
C ASP A 76 -2.38 7.68 -17.19
N GLY A 77 -3.36 6.81 -16.96
CA GLY A 77 -3.79 5.81 -17.95
C GLY A 77 -2.79 4.68 -18.21
N THR A 78 -1.69 4.60 -17.46
CA THR A 78 -0.80 3.44 -17.47
C THR A 78 -1.54 2.23 -16.91
N SER A 79 -1.49 1.08 -17.58
CA SER A 79 -2.14 -0.15 -17.09
C SER A 79 -1.40 -0.71 -15.87
N ALA A 80 -2.16 -1.40 -14.99
CA ALA A 80 -1.61 -1.97 -13.75
C ALA A 80 -0.39 -2.87 -13.98
N SER A 81 -0.39 -3.68 -15.06
CA SER A 81 0.76 -4.53 -15.41
C SER A 81 2.02 -3.73 -15.71
N LYS A 82 1.89 -2.53 -16.28
CA LYS A 82 3.03 -1.64 -16.56
C LYS A 82 3.48 -0.85 -15.33
N MET A 83 2.57 -0.62 -14.36
CA MET A 83 2.92 0.08 -13.12
C MET A 83 3.92 -0.69 -12.28
N VAL A 84 3.89 -2.03 -12.28
CA VAL A 84 4.86 -2.86 -11.58
C VAL A 84 6.28 -2.63 -12.12
N PHE A 85 6.45 -2.52 -13.44
CA PHE A 85 7.75 -2.20 -14.07
C PHE A 85 8.23 -0.77 -13.77
N LYS A 86 7.33 0.11 -13.32
CA LYS A 86 7.69 1.47 -12.86
C LYS A 86 8.03 1.52 -11.38
N GLY A 87 7.98 0.36 -10.69
CA GLY A 87 8.33 0.24 -9.28
C GLY A 87 7.16 0.49 -8.32
N LEU A 88 5.91 0.33 -8.77
CA LEU A 88 4.73 0.40 -7.91
C LEU A 88 4.14 -0.99 -7.73
N SER A 89 3.91 -1.40 -6.49
CA SER A 89 3.28 -2.68 -6.15
C SER A 89 2.06 -2.44 -5.27
N LEU A 90 0.99 -3.20 -5.50
CA LEU A 90 -0.25 -3.16 -4.72
C LEU A 90 -0.51 -4.52 -4.07
N CYS A 91 -0.64 -4.54 -2.75
CA CYS A 91 -1.26 -5.62 -2.01
C CYS A 91 -2.74 -5.25 -1.80
N PRO A 92 -3.68 -5.79 -2.58
CA PRO A 92 -5.08 -5.40 -2.53
C PRO A 92 -5.79 -6.05 -1.34
N GLU A 93 -6.94 -5.48 -0.97
CA GLU A 93 -7.86 -6.07 0.00
C GLU A 93 -8.23 -7.52 -0.35
N GLY A 94 -8.42 -8.35 0.67
CA GLY A 94 -8.81 -9.75 0.52
C GLY A 94 -7.68 -10.67 0.09
N ARG A 95 -6.42 -10.28 0.35
CA ARG A 95 -5.19 -11.07 0.18
C ARG A 95 -4.86 -11.42 -1.27
N ARG A 96 -5.81 -11.88 -2.08
CA ARG A 96 -5.72 -12.20 -3.51
C ARG A 96 -4.52 -13.09 -3.86
N ILE A 97 -4.24 -14.08 -3.00
CA ILE A 97 -3.19 -15.10 -3.28
C ILE A 97 -3.67 -16.11 -4.33
N PHE A 98 -2.75 -16.79 -4.98
CA PHE A 98 -3.04 -17.93 -5.84
C PHE A 98 -3.22 -19.17 -4.97
N GLN A 99 -4.48 -19.49 -4.65
CA GLN A 99 -4.84 -20.50 -3.64
C GLN A 99 -4.37 -21.92 -3.97
N HIS A 100 -4.21 -22.26 -5.26
CA HIS A 100 -3.80 -23.59 -5.72
C HIS A 100 -2.28 -23.71 -5.95
N MET A 101 -1.54 -22.61 -5.78
CA MET A 101 -0.09 -22.58 -5.87
C MET A 101 0.52 -22.71 -4.48
N THR A 102 1.74 -23.22 -4.42
CA THR A 102 2.55 -23.22 -3.19
C THR A 102 2.93 -21.82 -2.76
N VAL A 103 3.42 -21.66 -1.54
CA VAL A 103 3.99 -20.40 -1.04
C VAL A 103 5.08 -19.91 -1.99
N ARG A 104 6.04 -20.78 -2.36
CA ARG A 104 7.14 -20.42 -3.27
C ARG A 104 6.62 -19.94 -4.61
N GLU A 105 5.73 -20.69 -5.25
CA GLU A 105 5.16 -20.31 -6.56
C GLU A 105 4.40 -18.97 -6.50
N ASN A 106 3.66 -18.71 -5.39
CA ASN A 106 3.05 -17.39 -5.17
C ASN A 106 4.09 -16.27 -5.15
N LEU A 107 5.22 -16.48 -4.46
CA LEU A 107 6.31 -15.49 -4.38
C LEU A 107 6.96 -15.28 -5.75
N GLU A 108 7.29 -16.36 -6.46
CA GLU A 108 7.86 -16.30 -7.81
C GLU A 108 6.96 -15.51 -8.79
N MET A 109 5.63 -15.69 -8.69
CA MET A 109 4.68 -14.87 -9.46
C MET A 109 4.77 -13.37 -9.15
N GLY A 110 5.16 -13.00 -7.92
CA GLY A 110 5.41 -11.61 -7.55
C GLY A 110 6.64 -10.99 -8.22
N ALA A 111 7.60 -11.84 -8.60
CA ALA A 111 8.85 -11.44 -9.24
C ALA A 111 8.78 -11.34 -10.78
N TYR A 112 7.60 -11.48 -11.40
CA TYR A 112 7.47 -11.55 -12.86
C TYR A 112 8.05 -10.35 -13.63
N SER A 113 8.23 -9.22 -12.96
CA SER A 113 8.84 -8.00 -13.51
C SER A 113 10.36 -7.95 -13.33
N ARG A 114 10.96 -8.95 -12.66
CA ARG A 114 12.39 -9.00 -12.35
C ARG A 114 13.13 -9.97 -13.25
N PRO A 115 14.44 -9.74 -13.49
CA PRO A 115 15.30 -10.73 -14.14
C PRO A 115 15.32 -12.07 -13.38
N ASN A 116 15.38 -13.18 -14.10
CA ASN A 116 15.34 -14.53 -13.51
C ASN A 116 16.49 -14.81 -12.52
N ASP A 117 17.65 -14.24 -12.77
CA ASP A 117 18.84 -14.36 -11.92
C ASP A 117 18.73 -13.64 -10.57
N GLU A 118 17.75 -12.71 -10.43
CA GLU A 118 17.48 -12.02 -9.18
C GLU A 118 16.44 -12.75 -8.30
N ILE A 119 15.69 -13.72 -8.83
CA ILE A 119 14.54 -14.31 -8.15
C ILE A 119 14.97 -15.04 -6.88
N GLU A 120 16.01 -15.88 -6.93
CA GLU A 120 16.48 -16.63 -5.75
C GLU A 120 16.95 -15.71 -4.63
N ALA A 121 17.74 -14.66 -4.96
CA ALA A 121 18.18 -13.69 -3.97
C ALA A 121 17.01 -12.92 -3.34
N SER A 122 15.97 -12.63 -4.14
CA SER A 122 14.74 -11.99 -3.65
C SER A 122 13.93 -12.92 -2.75
N LEU A 123 13.85 -14.21 -3.08
CA LEU A 123 13.21 -15.23 -2.23
C LEU A 123 13.93 -15.37 -0.89
N GLU A 124 15.26 -15.40 -0.88
CA GLU A 124 16.05 -15.47 0.37
C GLU A 124 15.80 -14.25 1.26
N ASP A 125 15.76 -13.03 0.68
CA ASP A 125 15.45 -11.80 1.43
C ASP A 125 14.03 -11.83 1.99
N VAL A 126 13.04 -12.20 1.19
CA VAL A 126 11.63 -12.32 1.60
C VAL A 126 11.48 -13.38 2.69
N PHE A 127 12.09 -14.55 2.57
CA PHE A 127 12.02 -15.60 3.59
C PHE A 127 12.70 -15.24 4.90
N ARG A 128 13.71 -14.37 4.88
CA ARG A 128 14.32 -13.83 6.09
C ARG A 128 13.35 -12.90 6.84
N ARG A 129 12.57 -12.09 6.12
CA ARG A 129 11.56 -11.19 6.68
C ARG A 129 10.29 -11.92 7.11
N PHE A 130 9.96 -12.99 6.42
CA PHE A 130 8.76 -13.81 6.66
C PHE A 130 9.13 -15.28 6.98
N PRO A 131 9.77 -15.57 8.14
CA PRO A 131 10.27 -16.92 8.45
C PRO A 131 9.18 -18.00 8.41
N ARG A 132 7.94 -17.66 8.80
CA ARG A 132 6.78 -18.55 8.73
C ARG A 132 6.47 -19.02 7.31
N LEU A 133 6.69 -18.17 6.32
CA LEU A 133 6.51 -18.56 4.91
C LEU A 133 7.61 -19.50 4.45
N LYS A 134 8.84 -19.35 4.96
CA LYS A 134 9.95 -20.27 4.69
C LYS A 134 9.67 -21.67 5.21
N GLU A 135 9.17 -21.80 6.43
CA GLU A 135 8.77 -23.07 7.03
C GLU A 135 7.72 -23.81 6.18
N ARG A 136 6.92 -23.06 5.43
CA ARG A 136 5.78 -23.52 4.62
C ARG A 136 6.01 -23.36 3.12
N GLU A 137 7.23 -23.22 2.68
CA GLU A 137 7.60 -22.90 1.28
C GLU A 137 6.89 -23.77 0.25
N LYS A 138 6.74 -25.08 0.55
CA LYS A 138 6.10 -26.07 -0.33
C LYS A 138 4.60 -26.28 -0.07
N GLN A 139 4.03 -25.59 0.94
CA GLN A 139 2.62 -25.72 1.29
C GLN A 139 1.76 -24.94 0.30
N ILE A 140 0.58 -25.49 -0.03
CA ILE A 140 -0.42 -24.83 -0.89
C ILE A 140 -0.98 -23.60 -0.17
N GLY A 141 -0.93 -22.45 -0.81
CA GLY A 141 -1.30 -21.14 -0.24
C GLY A 141 -2.73 -21.09 0.32
N GLY A 142 -3.68 -21.75 -0.35
CA GLY A 142 -5.07 -21.81 0.13
C GLY A 142 -5.27 -22.55 1.45
N THR A 143 -4.27 -23.35 1.90
CA THR A 143 -4.32 -24.09 3.18
C THR A 143 -3.67 -23.37 4.35
N LEU A 144 -3.11 -22.18 4.10
CA LEU A 144 -2.53 -21.31 5.13
C LEU A 144 -3.62 -20.67 5.98
N SER A 145 -3.29 -20.31 7.22
CA SER A 145 -4.14 -19.45 8.06
C SER A 145 -4.35 -18.08 7.44
N GLY A 146 -5.37 -17.35 7.89
CA GLY A 146 -5.66 -16.01 7.37
C GLY A 146 -4.50 -15.03 7.49
N GLY A 147 -3.77 -15.05 8.61
CA GLY A 147 -2.59 -14.20 8.79
C GLY A 147 -1.42 -14.61 7.90
N GLU A 148 -1.16 -15.92 7.75
CA GLU A 148 -0.12 -16.42 6.85
C GLU A 148 -0.43 -16.09 5.39
N GLN A 149 -1.72 -16.13 4.98
CA GLN A 149 -2.13 -15.69 3.65
C GLN A 149 -1.90 -14.19 3.44
N GLN A 150 -2.13 -13.38 4.48
CA GLN A 150 -1.86 -11.94 4.42
C GLN A 150 -0.35 -11.66 4.30
N MET A 151 0.46 -12.35 5.12
CA MET A 151 1.92 -12.29 5.00
C MET A 151 2.38 -12.70 3.60
N LEU A 152 1.80 -13.76 3.03
CA LEU A 152 2.11 -14.22 1.67
C LEU A 152 1.75 -13.17 0.62
N ALA A 153 0.61 -12.47 0.76
CA ALA A 153 0.22 -11.41 -0.16
C ALA A 153 1.19 -10.22 -0.12
N MET A 154 1.61 -9.79 1.08
CA MET A 154 2.61 -8.73 1.28
C MET A 154 3.98 -9.16 0.75
N ALA A 155 4.42 -10.35 1.10
CA ALA A 155 5.69 -10.93 0.65
C ALA A 155 5.76 -11.04 -0.88
N ARG A 156 4.67 -11.47 -1.52
CA ARG A 156 4.55 -11.50 -2.98
C ARG A 156 4.66 -10.12 -3.61
N ALA A 157 4.04 -9.09 -3.01
CA ALA A 157 4.16 -7.73 -3.48
C ALA A 157 5.60 -7.22 -3.39
N LEU A 158 6.33 -7.59 -2.33
CA LEU A 158 7.73 -7.23 -2.09
C LEU A 158 8.69 -7.88 -3.11
N MET A 159 8.36 -9.05 -3.65
CA MET A 159 9.20 -9.74 -4.66
C MET A 159 9.47 -8.91 -5.92
N SER A 160 8.62 -7.94 -6.24
CA SER A 160 8.85 -7.00 -7.35
C SER A 160 9.93 -5.95 -7.05
N LYS A 161 10.46 -5.87 -5.82
CA LYS A 161 11.36 -4.82 -5.30
C LYS A 161 10.80 -3.42 -5.60
N PRO A 162 9.61 -3.10 -5.08
CA PRO A 162 8.93 -1.86 -5.44
C PRO A 162 9.64 -0.65 -4.82
N LYS A 163 9.57 0.50 -5.51
CA LYS A 163 9.91 1.82 -4.95
C LYS A 163 8.79 2.31 -4.03
N LEU A 164 7.54 1.99 -4.40
CA LEU A 164 6.35 2.31 -3.62
C LEU A 164 5.50 1.05 -3.46
N MET A 165 5.30 0.62 -2.23
CA MET A 165 4.40 -0.47 -1.86
C MET A 165 3.08 0.10 -1.35
N MET A 166 1.97 -0.26 -1.98
CA MET A 166 0.64 0.14 -1.54
C MET A 166 -0.06 -1.05 -0.86
N LEU A 167 -0.62 -0.81 0.33
CA LEU A 167 -1.31 -1.80 1.15
C LEU A 167 -2.76 -1.37 1.36
N ASP A 168 -3.71 -2.21 0.94
CA ASP A 168 -5.14 -1.94 1.04
C ASP A 168 -5.77 -2.80 2.15
N GLU A 169 -6.02 -2.19 3.31
CA GLU A 169 -6.58 -2.78 4.52
C GLU A 169 -5.91 -4.11 4.92
N PRO A 170 -4.58 -4.14 5.10
CA PRO A 170 -3.84 -5.37 5.35
C PRO A 170 -4.22 -6.07 6.67
N SER A 171 -4.77 -5.34 7.63
CA SER A 171 -5.18 -5.89 8.93
C SER A 171 -6.60 -6.46 8.94
N MET A 172 -7.39 -6.23 7.88
CA MET A 172 -8.82 -6.53 7.89
C MET A 172 -9.12 -8.03 8.05
N GLY A 173 -10.00 -8.36 9.01
CA GLY A 173 -10.45 -9.73 9.27
C GLY A 173 -9.40 -10.63 9.91
N LEU A 174 -8.37 -10.06 10.53
CA LEU A 174 -7.35 -10.76 11.31
C LEU A 174 -7.67 -10.72 12.81
N ALA A 175 -7.18 -11.71 13.54
CA ALA A 175 -7.19 -11.69 15.00
C ALA A 175 -6.21 -10.62 15.53
N PRO A 176 -6.47 -9.99 16.70
CA PRO A 176 -5.65 -8.87 17.21
C PRO A 176 -4.14 -9.14 17.18
N ILE A 177 -3.70 -10.30 17.65
CA ILE A 177 -2.28 -10.66 17.66
C ILE A 177 -1.65 -10.72 16.26
N LEU A 178 -2.43 -11.03 15.23
CA LEU A 178 -1.97 -11.03 13.84
C LEU A 178 -1.96 -9.62 13.25
N VAL A 179 -2.85 -8.74 13.74
CA VAL A 179 -2.83 -7.32 13.38
C VAL A 179 -1.50 -6.70 13.83
N ASP A 180 -1.13 -6.90 15.10
CA ASP A 180 0.15 -6.39 15.63
C ASP A 180 1.33 -6.89 14.77
N GLN A 181 1.38 -8.18 14.44
CA GLN A 181 2.42 -8.75 13.59
C GLN A 181 2.47 -8.11 12.19
N ILE A 182 1.33 -7.79 11.58
CA ILE A 182 1.29 -7.12 10.27
C ILE A 182 1.86 -5.71 10.38
N PHE A 183 1.55 -4.98 11.44
CA PHE A 183 2.07 -3.63 11.64
C PHE A 183 3.56 -3.63 11.98
N ASP A 184 4.05 -4.62 12.74
CA ASP A 184 5.49 -4.84 12.98
C ASP A 184 6.22 -5.06 11.64
N ILE A 185 5.67 -5.90 10.76
CA ILE A 185 6.24 -6.12 9.42
C ILE A 185 6.24 -4.83 8.58
N ILE A 186 5.18 -4.02 8.64
CA ILE A 186 5.12 -2.74 7.93
C ILE A 186 6.24 -1.80 8.41
N GLN A 187 6.48 -1.73 9.72
CA GLN A 187 7.59 -0.97 10.29
C GLN A 187 8.96 -1.49 9.85
N GLU A 188 9.18 -2.80 9.93
CA GLU A 188 10.44 -3.42 9.46
C GLU A 188 10.71 -3.15 7.96
N LEU A 189 9.68 -3.17 7.13
CA LEU A 189 9.79 -2.82 5.71
C LEU A 189 10.18 -1.36 5.52
N HIS A 190 9.57 -0.45 6.26
CA HIS A 190 9.90 0.96 6.25
C HIS A 190 11.33 1.23 6.70
N GLU A 191 11.76 0.66 7.84
CA GLU A 191 13.13 0.76 8.35
C GLU A 191 14.18 0.24 7.35
N SER A 192 13.78 -0.70 6.50
CA SER A 192 14.63 -1.19 5.40
C SER A 192 14.62 -0.29 4.15
N GLY A 193 13.93 0.85 4.19
CA GLY A 193 13.88 1.87 3.13
C GLY A 193 12.75 1.69 2.11
N VAL A 194 11.74 0.84 2.39
CA VAL A 194 10.57 0.71 1.51
C VAL A 194 9.61 1.88 1.77
N THR A 195 9.24 2.61 0.72
CA THR A 195 8.20 3.64 0.79
C THR A 195 6.82 2.98 0.78
N ILE A 196 5.92 3.39 1.68
CA ILE A 196 4.63 2.72 1.87
C ILE A 196 3.48 3.72 1.80
N LEU A 197 2.46 3.40 1.00
CA LEU A 197 1.14 4.04 1.07
C LEU A 197 0.15 3.03 1.65
N LEU A 198 -0.23 3.25 2.91
CA LEU A 198 -1.10 2.38 3.68
C LEU A 198 -2.54 2.90 3.65
N VAL A 199 -3.48 2.05 3.32
CA VAL A 199 -4.91 2.32 3.51
C VAL A 199 -5.42 1.43 4.63
N GLU A 200 -6.04 2.02 5.63
CA GLU A 200 -6.58 1.31 6.79
C GLU A 200 -7.88 1.90 7.29
N GLN A 201 -8.70 1.05 7.88
CA GLN A 201 -9.87 1.44 8.65
C GLN A 201 -9.50 1.63 10.13
N ASN A 202 -8.56 0.85 10.66
CA ASN A 202 -8.02 1.01 12.00
C ASN A 202 -7.10 2.23 12.06
N ALA A 203 -7.72 3.40 12.24
CA ALA A 203 -7.00 4.68 12.22
C ALA A 203 -5.92 4.77 13.31
N GLN A 204 -6.16 4.21 14.50
CA GLN A 204 -5.19 4.24 15.60
C GLN A 204 -3.90 3.51 15.22
N MET A 205 -4.02 2.28 14.72
CA MET A 205 -2.86 1.49 14.29
C MET A 205 -2.16 2.14 13.09
N ALA A 206 -2.91 2.62 12.11
CA ALA A 206 -2.35 3.28 10.94
C ALA A 206 -1.56 4.55 11.30
N LEU A 207 -2.10 5.40 12.17
CA LEU A 207 -1.45 6.62 12.63
C LEU A 207 -0.22 6.34 13.53
N SER A 208 -0.20 5.22 14.26
CA SER A 208 0.93 4.88 15.13
C SER A 208 2.20 4.51 14.38
N VAL A 209 2.09 4.07 13.11
CA VAL A 209 3.24 3.65 12.29
C VAL A 209 3.56 4.62 11.16
N ALA A 210 2.67 5.55 10.84
CA ALA A 210 2.82 6.46 9.73
C ALA A 210 3.58 7.74 10.12
N ASP A 211 4.30 8.32 9.14
CA ASP A 211 4.91 9.64 9.25
C ASP A 211 3.87 10.73 9.01
N ARG A 212 3.04 10.54 7.95
CA ARG A 212 2.00 11.50 7.55
C ARG A 212 0.70 10.78 7.24
N ALA A 213 -0.40 11.50 7.37
CA ALA A 213 -1.71 10.94 7.08
C ALA A 213 -2.63 11.90 6.34
N TYR A 214 -3.58 11.30 5.61
CA TYR A 214 -4.70 11.96 4.98
C TYR A 214 -5.99 11.30 5.48
N VAL A 215 -6.91 12.12 5.99
CA VAL A 215 -8.24 11.68 6.41
C VAL A 215 -9.20 11.86 5.26
N LEU A 216 -9.78 10.75 4.78
CA LEU A 216 -10.68 10.74 3.63
C LEU A 216 -12.14 10.62 4.09
N GLU A 217 -12.98 11.57 3.70
CA GLU A 217 -14.41 11.58 3.97
C GLU A 217 -15.20 11.80 2.68
N THR A 218 -16.09 10.87 2.37
CA THR A 218 -17.04 10.98 1.24
C THR A 218 -16.35 11.39 -0.08
N GLY A 219 -15.15 10.82 -0.33
CA GLY A 219 -14.36 11.05 -1.54
C GLY A 219 -13.52 12.32 -1.55
N ARG A 220 -13.35 13.01 -0.41
CA ARG A 220 -12.54 14.22 -0.26
C ARG A 220 -11.54 14.06 0.87
N ILE A 221 -10.41 14.75 0.80
CA ILE A 221 -9.52 14.89 1.95
C ILE A 221 -10.12 15.95 2.88
N ALA A 222 -10.48 15.52 4.09
CA ALA A 222 -10.99 16.38 5.14
C ALA A 222 -9.85 17.02 5.95
N MET A 223 -8.81 16.23 6.25
CA MET A 223 -7.63 16.67 7.00
C MET A 223 -6.38 15.99 6.44
N SER A 224 -5.22 16.61 6.64
CA SER A 224 -3.92 16.01 6.37
C SER A 224 -2.84 16.67 7.22
N GLY A 225 -1.80 15.93 7.56
CA GLY A 225 -0.69 16.42 8.38
C GLY A 225 0.19 15.30 8.89
N ASP A 226 1.04 15.62 9.85
CA ASP A 226 1.86 14.64 10.55
C ASP A 226 0.97 13.66 11.32
N ALA A 227 1.28 12.36 11.23
CA ALA A 227 0.45 11.32 11.83
C ALA A 227 0.35 11.47 13.35
N SER A 228 1.45 11.87 14.00
CA SER A 228 1.49 12.13 15.44
C SER A 228 0.59 13.30 15.88
N GLU A 229 0.45 14.34 15.05
CA GLU A 229 -0.45 15.47 15.31
C GLU A 229 -1.92 15.05 15.11
N LEU A 230 -2.20 14.30 14.05
CA LEU A 230 -3.53 13.79 13.78
C LEU A 230 -4.00 12.78 14.82
N LEU A 231 -3.10 11.99 15.40
CA LEU A 231 -3.41 11.06 16.48
C LEU A 231 -3.91 11.80 17.76
N GLN A 232 -3.47 13.03 17.97
CA GLN A 232 -3.85 13.88 19.11
C GLN A 232 -5.02 14.82 18.79
N ASN A 233 -5.48 14.87 17.54
CA ASN A 233 -6.54 15.77 17.12
C ASN A 233 -7.91 15.29 17.63
N ASP A 234 -8.64 16.15 18.33
CA ASP A 234 -9.94 15.82 18.95
C ASP A 234 -11.00 15.35 17.94
N ASP A 235 -11.03 15.91 16.73
CA ASP A 235 -12.00 15.54 15.70
C ASP A 235 -11.69 14.16 15.13
N VAL A 236 -10.39 13.85 14.94
CA VAL A 236 -9.93 12.52 14.52
C VAL A 236 -10.22 11.49 15.62
N GLN A 237 -9.96 11.82 16.88
CA GLN A 237 -10.23 10.94 18.02
C GLN A 237 -11.71 10.58 18.11
N LYS A 238 -12.60 11.57 18.04
CA LYS A 238 -14.06 11.35 18.11
C LYS A 238 -14.61 10.59 16.91
N ALA A 239 -14.08 10.85 15.69
CA ALA A 239 -14.62 10.27 14.47
C ALA A 239 -14.08 8.86 14.18
N TYR A 240 -12.83 8.56 14.56
CA TYR A 240 -12.10 7.38 14.08
C TYR A 240 -11.43 6.54 15.17
N LEU A 241 -11.21 7.06 16.40
CA LEU A 241 -10.50 6.36 17.46
C LEU A 241 -11.39 5.83 18.57
N GLY A 242 -12.70 6.12 18.54
CA GLY A 242 -13.71 5.54 19.45
C GLY A 242 -13.68 6.10 20.88
N ASN A 243 -13.18 7.33 21.08
CA ASN A 243 -13.20 8.05 22.36
C ASN A 243 -14.39 8.99 22.43
#